data_3ef28bae80b758a12013562f8d6ec8d4
#
_entry.id   3ef28bae80b758a12013562f8d6ec8d4
#
_cell.length_a   1.000
_cell.length_b   1.000
_cell.length_c   1.000
_cell.angle_alpha   90.00
_cell.angle_beta   90.00
_cell.angle_gamma   90.00
#
_symmetry.space_group_name_H-M   'P 1'
#
loop_
_entity.id
_entity.type
_entity.pdbx_description
1 polymer ?
#
loop_
_entity_poly.entity_id
_entity_poly.type
_entity_poly.pdbx_seq_one_letter_code
_entity_poly.pdbx_strand_id
1 'polypeptide(L)'
;MKAVVLVGGFGTRLRPLTETVKKELLPLVDRPILDHVLDHLARHGVHEVVLSSPYLEAAFHPFIEARHGDPAIAWITEAAPLGTGGAIVNALDALGDEPFFALNGDVLTDLDLTAMLATHRERGAVVTISLHHVQDARAFGLVVADRDGRVREFREKPADPVPGEVNAGTYVLDPSVLHAWTTEREVSIEREIFPAVIAGGGAVFGFPTDAYWMDLGTPEKYLQAHADLLDGKVRGVTYEAPWIAATAVVDPTAKVGRRAAVGAEARNGADADVDGSVIHPGAAVGPAAVVRSTIVGPGAHVGAGARVEGCVLGAGARVADLAQLSDERVGTDAEAPPS
;
A
#
# COMPACT_ATOMS: atom_id res chain seq x y z
N MET A 1 13.50 -6.03 -17.33
CA MET A 1 13.62 -6.16 -15.87
C MET A 1 12.36 -6.75 -15.33
N LYS A 2 12.44 -7.71 -14.39
CA LYS A 2 11.29 -8.33 -13.74
C LYS A 2 11.13 -7.86 -12.31
N ALA A 3 9.94 -8.05 -11.74
CA ALA A 3 9.69 -7.81 -10.34
C ALA A 3 8.75 -8.86 -9.74
N VAL A 4 8.84 -9.07 -8.43
CA VAL A 4 7.81 -9.76 -7.64
C VAL A 4 7.17 -8.76 -6.69
N VAL A 5 5.85 -8.76 -6.62
CA VAL A 5 5.07 -7.92 -5.70
C VAL A 5 4.31 -8.82 -4.74
N LEU A 6 4.57 -8.63 -3.45
CA LEU A 6 3.96 -9.41 -2.38
C LEU A 6 2.58 -8.84 -2.04
N VAL A 7 1.52 -9.61 -2.31
CA VAL A 7 0.12 -9.19 -2.13
C VAL A 7 -0.65 -10.11 -1.16
N GLY A 8 0.06 -10.77 -0.24
CA GLY A 8 -0.49 -11.78 0.68
C GLY A 8 -0.97 -11.26 2.04
N GLY A 9 -0.92 -9.97 2.30
CA GLY A 9 -1.26 -9.40 3.59
C GLY A 9 -2.77 -9.40 3.88
N PHE A 10 -3.17 -9.74 5.13
CA PHE A 10 -4.59 -9.73 5.54
C PHE A 10 -5.19 -8.34 5.74
N GLY A 11 -4.37 -7.30 5.88
CA GLY A 11 -4.84 -5.93 6.08
C GLY A 11 -5.68 -5.70 7.35
N THR A 12 -5.48 -6.48 8.41
CA THR A 12 -6.34 -6.48 9.61
C THR A 12 -6.45 -5.13 10.29
N ARG A 13 -5.40 -4.30 10.24
CA ARG A 13 -5.38 -2.94 10.81
C ARG A 13 -6.28 -1.95 10.05
N LEU A 14 -6.58 -2.24 8.77
CA LEU A 14 -7.47 -1.45 7.90
C LEU A 14 -8.94 -1.84 8.02
N ARG A 15 -9.27 -2.88 8.81
CA ARG A 15 -10.68 -3.23 9.03
C ARG A 15 -11.46 -2.03 9.56
N PRO A 16 -12.72 -1.87 9.09
CA PRO A 16 -13.57 -2.82 8.34
C PRO A 16 -13.37 -2.80 6.81
N LEU A 17 -12.57 -1.91 6.22
CA LEU A 17 -12.42 -1.78 4.76
C LEU A 17 -11.94 -3.07 4.08
N THR A 18 -11.07 -3.82 4.75
CA THR A 18 -10.47 -5.06 4.24
C THR A 18 -11.25 -6.33 4.59
N GLU A 19 -12.48 -6.21 5.04
CA GLU A 19 -13.38 -7.35 5.23
C GLU A 19 -13.96 -7.84 3.89
N THR A 20 -14.15 -6.94 2.94
CA THR A 20 -14.75 -7.24 1.63
C THR A 20 -13.78 -7.07 0.46
N VAL A 21 -12.71 -6.32 0.63
CA VAL A 21 -11.74 -6.01 -0.43
C VAL A 21 -10.33 -6.28 0.07
N LYS A 22 -9.48 -6.84 -0.77
CA LYS A 22 -8.04 -6.96 -0.47
C LYS A 22 -7.41 -5.57 -0.34
N LYS A 23 -6.47 -5.43 0.60
CA LYS A 23 -5.79 -4.15 0.89
C LYS A 23 -5.23 -3.50 -0.38
N GLU A 24 -4.54 -4.29 -1.19
CA GLU A 24 -3.87 -3.84 -2.40
C GLU A 24 -4.87 -3.42 -3.51
N LEU A 25 -6.15 -3.84 -3.39
CA LEU A 25 -7.24 -3.47 -4.29
C LEU A 25 -8.10 -2.33 -3.75
N LEU A 26 -7.83 -1.80 -2.55
CA LEU A 26 -8.50 -0.60 -2.07
C LEU A 26 -8.21 0.58 -3.00
N PRO A 27 -9.24 1.37 -3.36
CA PRO A 27 -9.05 2.56 -4.19
C PRO A 27 -8.14 3.58 -3.50
N LEU A 28 -7.14 4.06 -4.20
CA LEU A 28 -6.30 5.17 -3.76
C LEU A 28 -6.45 6.30 -4.78
N VAL A 29 -7.28 7.27 -4.47
CA VAL A 29 -7.83 8.31 -5.36
C VAL A 29 -8.71 7.69 -6.44
N ASP A 30 -8.19 7.36 -7.62
CA ASP A 30 -8.94 6.95 -8.82
C ASP A 30 -8.85 5.45 -9.13
N ARG A 31 -7.90 4.73 -8.55
CA ARG A 31 -7.56 3.35 -8.92
C ARG A 31 -6.98 2.58 -7.73
N PRO A 32 -6.88 1.24 -7.79
CA PRO A 32 -6.32 0.43 -6.71
C PRO A 32 -4.89 0.81 -6.31
N ILE A 33 -4.53 0.60 -5.05
CA ILE A 33 -3.14 0.76 -4.55
C ILE A 33 -2.16 0.00 -5.44
N LEU A 34 -2.48 -1.25 -5.78
CA LEU A 34 -1.62 -2.09 -6.63
C LEU A 34 -1.35 -1.46 -8.00
N ASP A 35 -2.31 -0.72 -8.55
CA ASP A 35 -2.15 -0.08 -9.85
C ASP A 35 -1.10 1.04 -9.81
N HIS A 36 -1.04 1.79 -8.71
CA HIS A 36 0.04 2.77 -8.49
C HIS A 36 1.42 2.10 -8.42
N VAL A 37 1.52 0.92 -7.76
CA VAL A 37 2.75 0.15 -7.66
C VAL A 37 3.19 -0.35 -9.03
N LEU A 38 2.27 -0.90 -9.82
CA LEU A 38 2.56 -1.43 -11.15
C LEU A 38 2.97 -0.32 -12.13
N ASP A 39 2.30 0.82 -12.11
CA ASP A 39 2.67 1.99 -12.93
C ASP A 39 4.03 2.55 -12.54
N HIS A 40 4.35 2.53 -11.24
CA HIS A 40 5.68 2.95 -10.79
C HIS A 40 6.76 2.01 -11.33
N LEU A 41 6.56 0.70 -11.27
CA LEU A 41 7.45 -0.29 -11.86
C LEU A 41 7.60 -0.12 -13.37
N ALA A 42 6.49 0.09 -14.10
CA ALA A 42 6.51 0.32 -15.55
C ALA A 42 7.34 1.55 -15.94
N ARG A 43 7.20 2.66 -15.21
CA ARG A 43 7.99 3.88 -15.44
C ARG A 43 9.50 3.66 -15.32
N HIS A 44 9.94 2.65 -14.56
CA HIS A 44 11.33 2.27 -14.39
C HIS A 44 11.77 1.07 -15.24
N GLY A 45 10.99 0.74 -16.30
CA GLY A 45 11.36 -0.30 -17.27
C GLY A 45 11.20 -1.72 -16.79
N VAL A 46 10.30 -1.95 -15.81
CA VAL A 46 9.85 -3.30 -15.45
C VAL A 46 8.70 -3.68 -16.38
N HIS A 47 8.87 -4.77 -17.14
CA HIS A 47 7.90 -5.23 -18.15
C HIS A 47 7.14 -6.48 -17.72
N GLU A 48 7.63 -7.21 -16.72
CA GLU A 48 7.01 -8.40 -16.18
C GLU A 48 6.98 -8.34 -14.66
N VAL A 49 5.79 -8.59 -14.07
CA VAL A 49 5.57 -8.62 -12.63
C VAL A 49 4.93 -9.93 -12.25
N VAL A 50 5.49 -10.58 -11.23
CA VAL A 50 4.91 -11.73 -10.58
C VAL A 50 4.18 -11.25 -9.32
N LEU A 51 2.89 -11.49 -9.23
CA LEU A 51 2.12 -11.31 -8.00
C LEU A 51 2.14 -12.62 -7.21
N SER A 52 2.61 -12.61 -5.97
CA SER A 52 2.64 -13.77 -5.08
C SER A 52 1.71 -13.58 -3.89
N SER A 53 0.82 -14.56 -3.67
CA SER A 53 -0.12 -14.57 -2.56
C SER A 53 -0.56 -16.00 -2.21
N PRO A 54 -0.75 -16.29 -0.91
CA PRO A 54 -1.30 -17.58 -0.46
C PRO A 54 -2.81 -17.70 -0.65
N TYR A 55 -3.52 -16.59 -0.96
CA TYR A 55 -4.97 -16.56 -0.95
C TYR A 55 -5.57 -15.73 -2.08
N LEU A 56 -6.78 -16.17 -2.50
CA LEU A 56 -7.75 -15.35 -3.21
C LEU A 56 -7.26 -14.75 -4.53
N GLU A 57 -6.55 -15.56 -5.31
CA GLU A 57 -6.31 -15.24 -6.72
C GLU A 57 -7.56 -14.70 -7.41
N ALA A 58 -8.72 -15.34 -7.17
CA ALA A 58 -10.00 -14.92 -7.72
C ALA A 58 -10.38 -13.45 -7.42
N ALA A 59 -9.91 -12.88 -6.30
CA ALA A 59 -10.16 -11.46 -5.98
C ALA A 59 -9.36 -10.50 -6.86
N PHE A 60 -8.22 -10.95 -7.40
CA PHE A 60 -7.37 -10.14 -8.27
C PHE A 60 -7.66 -10.33 -9.77
N HIS A 61 -8.35 -11.42 -10.17
CA HIS A 61 -8.66 -11.69 -11.58
C HIS A 61 -9.34 -10.51 -12.29
N PRO A 62 -10.41 -9.90 -11.75
CA PRO A 62 -11.06 -8.77 -12.42
C PRO A 62 -10.12 -7.57 -12.61
N PHE A 63 -9.22 -7.35 -11.66
CA PHE A 63 -8.21 -6.28 -11.75
C PHE A 63 -7.17 -6.61 -12.84
N ILE A 64 -6.65 -7.84 -12.86
CA ILE A 64 -5.64 -8.28 -13.83
C ILE A 64 -6.22 -8.26 -15.24
N GLU A 65 -7.45 -8.75 -15.43
CA GLU A 65 -8.13 -8.77 -16.72
C GLU A 65 -8.46 -7.37 -17.26
N ALA A 66 -8.78 -6.43 -16.38
CA ALA A 66 -9.07 -5.06 -16.76
C ALA A 66 -7.82 -4.23 -17.07
N ARG A 67 -6.65 -4.66 -16.57
CA ARG A 67 -5.40 -3.96 -16.80
C ARG A 67 -4.78 -4.34 -18.13
N HIS A 68 -4.48 -3.33 -18.95
CA HIS A 68 -3.81 -3.48 -20.23
C HIS A 68 -2.47 -2.73 -20.24
N GLY A 69 -1.47 -3.28 -20.93
CA GLY A 69 -0.14 -2.67 -21.06
C GLY A 69 0.88 -3.17 -20.05
N ASP A 70 1.98 -2.45 -19.93
CA ASP A 70 3.07 -2.79 -19.03
C ASP A 70 2.73 -2.47 -17.56
N PRO A 71 3.25 -3.28 -16.63
CA PRO A 71 3.92 -4.55 -16.84
C PRO A 71 2.93 -5.68 -17.12
N ALA A 72 3.37 -6.71 -17.87
CA ALA A 72 2.63 -7.97 -17.94
C ALA A 72 2.60 -8.63 -16.56
N ILE A 73 1.44 -9.16 -16.18
CA ILE A 73 1.24 -9.72 -14.84
C ILE A 73 1.17 -11.24 -14.93
N ALA A 74 2.02 -11.92 -14.18
CA ALA A 74 1.92 -13.35 -13.88
C ALA A 74 1.46 -13.53 -12.43
N TRP A 75 0.67 -14.56 -12.17
CA TRP A 75 0.21 -14.90 -10.82
C TRP A 75 0.85 -16.20 -10.36
N ILE A 76 1.32 -16.24 -9.11
CA ILE A 76 1.78 -17.44 -8.45
C ILE A 76 1.06 -17.61 -7.13
N THR A 77 0.33 -18.73 -7.02
CA THR A 77 -0.38 -19.10 -5.79
C THR A 77 0.56 -19.86 -4.85
N GLU A 78 0.58 -19.45 -3.59
CA GLU A 78 1.23 -20.19 -2.52
C GLU A 78 0.24 -21.26 -2.00
N ALA A 79 0.66 -22.51 -1.87
CA ALA A 79 -0.18 -23.59 -1.35
C ALA A 79 -0.56 -23.38 0.14
N ALA A 80 0.26 -22.63 0.86
CA ALA A 80 0.07 -22.15 2.23
C ALA A 80 0.87 -20.85 2.39
N PRO A 81 0.64 -20.03 3.44
CA PRO A 81 1.47 -18.86 3.69
C PRO A 81 2.94 -19.21 3.78
N LEU A 82 3.75 -18.64 2.91
CA LEU A 82 5.19 -18.90 2.84
C LEU A 82 6.04 -17.83 3.55
N GLY A 83 5.42 -16.76 4.01
CA GLY A 83 6.13 -15.56 4.52
C GLY A 83 6.76 -14.76 3.38
N THR A 84 7.34 -13.61 3.71
CA THR A 84 7.89 -12.68 2.69
C THR A 84 9.01 -13.29 1.85
N GLY A 85 9.93 -14.00 2.49
CA GLY A 85 11.04 -14.68 1.81
C GLY A 85 10.59 -15.91 1.01
N GLY A 86 9.76 -16.76 1.61
CA GLY A 86 9.25 -17.96 0.93
C GLY A 86 8.38 -17.65 -0.28
N ALA A 87 7.59 -16.57 -0.24
CA ALA A 87 6.82 -16.08 -1.38
C ALA A 87 7.73 -15.70 -2.56
N ILE A 88 8.86 -15.04 -2.28
CA ILE A 88 9.84 -14.68 -3.31
C ILE A 88 10.54 -15.94 -3.86
N VAL A 89 10.93 -16.88 -2.98
CA VAL A 89 11.52 -18.16 -3.41
C VAL A 89 10.58 -18.94 -4.31
N ASN A 90 9.27 -18.95 -3.99
CA ASN A 90 8.24 -19.60 -4.80
C ASN A 90 8.09 -18.98 -6.19
N ALA A 91 8.50 -17.74 -6.37
CA ALA A 91 8.43 -17.01 -7.64
C ALA A 91 9.71 -17.12 -8.49
N LEU A 92 10.79 -17.75 -8.00
CA LEU A 92 12.10 -17.74 -8.66
C LEU A 92 12.08 -18.27 -10.09
N ASP A 93 11.38 -19.36 -10.36
CA ASP A 93 11.30 -19.95 -11.72
C ASP A 93 10.74 -18.96 -12.75
N ALA A 94 9.78 -18.11 -12.34
CA ALA A 94 9.20 -17.10 -13.22
C ALA A 94 10.10 -15.85 -13.31
N LEU A 95 10.90 -15.55 -12.29
CA LEU A 95 11.79 -14.39 -12.25
C LEU A 95 13.06 -14.61 -13.06
N GLY A 96 13.60 -15.86 -13.10
CA GLY A 96 14.82 -16.23 -13.84
C GLY A 96 16.11 -15.89 -13.07
N ASP A 97 17.22 -15.84 -13.80
CA ASP A 97 18.58 -15.81 -13.23
C ASP A 97 19.18 -14.39 -13.10
N GLU A 98 18.48 -13.37 -13.60
CA GLU A 98 18.95 -11.98 -13.52
C GLU A 98 18.43 -11.29 -12.22
N PRO A 99 19.16 -10.29 -11.70
CA PRO A 99 18.66 -9.49 -10.59
C PRO A 99 17.27 -8.91 -10.87
N PHE A 100 16.39 -8.94 -9.88
CA PHE A 100 15.00 -8.50 -9.99
C PHE A 100 14.60 -7.61 -8.81
N PHE A 101 13.51 -6.87 -8.98
CA PHE A 101 12.91 -6.14 -7.87
C PHE A 101 11.96 -7.01 -7.07
N ALA A 102 11.97 -6.86 -5.73
CA ALA A 102 10.95 -7.40 -4.86
C ALA A 102 10.35 -6.26 -4.04
N LEU A 103 9.00 -6.17 -4.01
CA LEU A 103 8.30 -5.07 -3.36
C LEU A 103 7.13 -5.58 -2.51
N ASN A 104 6.86 -4.86 -1.42
CA ASN A 104 5.60 -4.97 -0.71
C ASN A 104 4.50 -4.24 -1.51
N GLY A 105 3.39 -4.92 -1.80
CA GLY A 105 2.30 -4.39 -2.65
C GLY A 105 1.44 -3.31 -1.98
N ASP A 106 1.74 -2.93 -0.74
CA ASP A 106 1.02 -1.93 0.05
C ASP A 106 1.84 -0.67 0.34
N VAL A 107 2.94 -0.47 -0.37
CA VAL A 107 3.81 0.71 -0.22
C VAL A 107 3.61 1.67 -1.38
N LEU A 108 3.19 2.89 -1.07
CA LEU A 108 3.20 4.00 -2.03
C LEU A 108 4.54 4.71 -1.97
N THR A 109 5.25 4.77 -3.10
CA THR A 109 6.57 5.41 -3.17
C THR A 109 6.84 6.00 -4.56
N ASP A 110 7.70 7.00 -4.61
CA ASP A 110 8.29 7.54 -5.84
C ASP A 110 9.81 7.29 -5.92
N LEU A 111 10.26 6.20 -5.30
CA LEU A 111 11.65 5.77 -5.29
C LEU A 111 12.23 5.63 -6.72
N ASP A 112 13.42 6.16 -6.96
CA ASP A 112 14.13 5.95 -8.23
C ASP A 112 14.69 4.52 -8.32
N LEU A 113 13.85 3.60 -8.83
CA LEU A 113 14.24 2.21 -9.01
C LEU A 113 15.39 2.04 -10.02
N THR A 114 15.50 2.94 -10.99
CA THR A 114 16.59 2.93 -11.97
C THR A 114 17.93 3.22 -11.30
N ALA A 115 17.99 4.26 -10.46
CA ALA A 115 19.18 4.59 -9.67
C ALA A 115 19.52 3.48 -8.64
N MET A 116 18.50 2.89 -8.02
CA MET A 116 18.71 1.78 -7.08
C MET A 116 19.32 0.55 -7.77
N LEU A 117 18.85 0.19 -8.97
CA LEU A 117 19.41 -0.92 -9.76
C LEU A 117 20.84 -0.62 -10.23
N ALA A 118 21.10 0.62 -10.65
CA ALA A 118 22.46 1.04 -11.03
C ALA A 118 23.42 0.88 -9.84
N THR A 119 23.02 1.36 -8.66
CA THR A 119 23.81 1.19 -7.41
C THR A 119 24.04 -0.28 -7.08
N HIS A 120 23.04 -1.13 -7.20
CA HIS A 120 23.16 -2.57 -6.99
C HIS A 120 24.27 -3.18 -7.86
N ARG A 121 24.27 -2.86 -9.16
CA ARG A 121 25.25 -3.35 -10.12
C ARG A 121 26.65 -2.78 -9.87
N GLU A 122 26.76 -1.48 -9.63
CA GLU A 122 28.04 -0.80 -9.36
C GLU A 122 28.74 -1.32 -8.10
N ARG A 123 27.97 -1.66 -7.08
CA ARG A 123 28.49 -2.21 -5.81
C ARG A 123 28.76 -3.72 -5.89
N GLY A 124 28.38 -4.40 -6.96
CA GLY A 124 28.39 -5.87 -7.01
C GLY A 124 27.56 -6.47 -5.88
N ALA A 125 26.44 -5.83 -5.57
CA ALA A 125 25.59 -6.25 -4.48
C ALA A 125 24.85 -7.55 -4.85
N VAL A 126 24.59 -8.40 -3.85
CA VAL A 126 23.65 -9.52 -3.98
C VAL A 126 22.28 -9.18 -3.40
N VAL A 127 22.23 -8.17 -2.52
CA VAL A 127 21.00 -7.57 -1.99
C VAL A 127 21.18 -6.06 -1.90
N THR A 128 20.22 -5.30 -2.40
CA THR A 128 20.11 -3.86 -2.12
C THR A 128 18.75 -3.58 -1.48
N ILE A 129 18.74 -2.89 -0.35
CA ILE A 129 17.53 -2.58 0.44
C ILE A 129 17.28 -1.08 0.34
N SER A 130 16.09 -0.65 -0.10
CA SER A 130 15.69 0.75 -0.01
C SER A 130 15.54 1.15 1.46
N LEU A 131 16.10 2.31 1.82
CA LEU A 131 16.10 2.81 3.19
C LEU A 131 15.36 4.14 3.27
N HIS A 132 14.57 4.30 4.34
CA HIS A 132 13.90 5.54 4.67
C HIS A 132 14.22 5.93 6.11
N HIS A 133 14.54 7.22 6.33
CA HIS A 133 14.87 7.70 7.67
C HIS A 133 13.61 7.93 8.51
N VAL A 134 13.58 7.38 9.72
CA VAL A 134 12.48 7.59 10.68
C VAL A 134 13.02 8.02 12.04
N GLN A 135 12.19 8.74 12.81
CA GLN A 135 12.52 9.13 14.18
C GLN A 135 12.30 8.00 15.19
N ASP A 136 11.49 7.01 14.84
CA ASP A 136 11.17 5.85 15.66
C ASP A 136 11.05 4.58 14.79
N ALA A 137 12.03 3.70 14.92
CA ALA A 137 12.14 2.49 14.12
C ALA A 137 11.32 1.29 14.67
N ARG A 138 10.64 1.42 15.82
CA ARG A 138 9.96 0.26 16.48
C ARG A 138 8.93 -0.47 15.61
N ALA A 139 8.35 0.20 14.61
CA ALA A 139 7.38 -0.41 13.71
C ALA A 139 8.01 -1.12 12.50
N PHE A 140 9.32 -0.98 12.29
CA PHE A 140 10.03 -1.33 11.05
C PHE A 140 11.28 -2.15 11.32
N GLY A 141 11.89 -2.66 10.26
CA GLY A 141 13.23 -3.25 10.30
C GLY A 141 14.30 -2.15 10.26
N LEU A 142 15.02 -1.96 11.37
CA LEU A 142 16.16 -1.04 11.44
C LEU A 142 17.35 -1.62 10.70
N VAL A 143 17.97 -0.85 9.82
CA VAL A 143 19.13 -1.25 9.04
C VAL A 143 20.35 -0.45 9.47
N VAL A 144 21.39 -1.14 9.93
CA VAL A 144 22.66 -0.53 10.31
C VAL A 144 23.68 -0.76 9.19
N ALA A 145 24.07 0.33 8.52
CA ALA A 145 25.09 0.30 7.47
C ALA A 145 26.35 1.06 7.90
N ASP A 146 27.48 0.69 7.32
CA ASP A 146 28.72 1.46 7.44
C ASP A 146 28.72 2.69 6.53
N ARG A 147 29.86 3.44 6.55
CA ARG A 147 30.01 4.67 5.75
C ARG A 147 29.95 4.45 4.24
N ASP A 148 30.24 3.24 3.80
CA ASP A 148 30.21 2.86 2.38
C ASP A 148 28.83 2.34 1.96
N GLY A 149 27.85 2.33 2.88
CA GLY A 149 26.49 1.86 2.67
C GLY A 149 26.33 0.36 2.77
N ARG A 150 27.39 -0.39 3.13
CA ARG A 150 27.30 -1.84 3.33
C ARG A 150 26.56 -2.14 4.64
N VAL A 151 25.50 -2.95 4.55
CA VAL A 151 24.69 -3.34 5.70
C VAL A 151 25.48 -4.31 6.59
N ARG A 152 25.51 -3.99 7.86
CA ARG A 152 26.20 -4.78 8.90
C ARG A 152 25.24 -5.51 9.82
N GLU A 153 24.04 -4.96 9.98
CA GLU A 153 23.03 -5.53 10.84
C GLU A 153 21.63 -5.17 10.35
N PHE A 154 20.70 -6.10 10.52
CA PHE A 154 19.27 -5.90 10.31
C PHE A 154 18.55 -6.30 11.59
N ARG A 155 17.79 -5.36 12.18
CA ARG A 155 17.03 -5.57 13.42
C ARG A 155 15.55 -5.38 13.15
N GLU A 156 14.82 -6.47 13.05
CA GLU A 156 13.37 -6.39 12.84
C GLU A 156 12.66 -5.93 14.13
N LYS A 157 11.99 -4.78 14.04
CA LYS A 157 11.17 -4.18 15.11
C LYS A 157 11.91 -4.07 16.45
N PRO A 158 12.92 -3.20 16.56
CA PRO A 158 13.65 -3.00 17.81
C PRO A 158 12.69 -2.64 18.95
N ALA A 159 12.99 -3.05 20.17
CA ALA A 159 12.12 -2.81 21.33
C ALA A 159 12.13 -1.33 21.77
N ASP A 160 13.28 -0.67 21.64
CA ASP A 160 13.47 0.72 22.08
C ASP A 160 13.21 1.70 20.92
N PRO A 161 12.68 2.91 21.21
CA PRO A 161 12.53 3.94 20.22
C PRO A 161 13.92 4.49 19.84
N VAL A 162 14.34 4.20 18.62
CA VAL A 162 15.61 4.69 18.07
C VAL A 162 15.39 5.31 16.70
N PRO A 163 15.97 6.48 16.41
CA PRO A 163 15.97 7.02 15.06
C PRO A 163 16.95 6.23 14.18
N GLY A 164 16.67 6.16 12.89
CA GLY A 164 17.59 5.52 11.94
C GLY A 164 16.96 5.19 10.61
N GLU A 165 17.77 4.57 9.78
CA GLU A 165 17.35 4.07 8.47
C GLU A 165 16.58 2.77 8.63
N VAL A 166 15.37 2.72 8.09
CA VAL A 166 14.53 1.51 8.14
C VAL A 166 14.33 0.93 6.75
N ASN A 167 14.07 -0.36 6.72
CA ASN A 167 13.64 -1.09 5.55
C ASN A 167 12.34 -0.49 4.97
N ALA A 168 12.42 0.05 3.75
CA ALA A 168 11.28 0.66 3.08
C ALA A 168 10.47 -0.32 2.21
N GLY A 169 10.76 -1.62 2.25
CA GLY A 169 9.98 -2.67 1.60
C GLY A 169 10.16 -2.77 0.09
N THR A 170 11.26 -2.24 -0.44
CA THR A 170 11.66 -2.40 -1.84
C THR A 170 13.10 -2.89 -1.91
N TYR A 171 13.35 -3.91 -2.71
CA TYR A 171 14.63 -4.60 -2.80
C TYR A 171 15.06 -4.81 -4.24
N VAL A 172 16.38 -4.85 -4.50
CA VAL A 172 16.97 -5.54 -5.65
C VAL A 172 17.67 -6.77 -5.12
N LEU A 173 17.32 -7.93 -5.66
CA LEU A 173 17.83 -9.22 -5.24
C LEU A 173 18.52 -9.94 -6.40
N ASP A 174 19.70 -10.47 -6.15
CA ASP A 174 20.31 -11.49 -6.99
C ASP A 174 19.68 -12.86 -6.64
N PRO A 175 19.19 -13.65 -7.60
CA PRO A 175 18.57 -14.95 -7.34
C PRO A 175 19.41 -15.89 -6.49
N SER A 176 20.73 -15.82 -6.59
CA SER A 176 21.67 -16.71 -5.88
C SER A 176 21.50 -16.70 -4.36
N VAL A 177 21.05 -15.60 -3.76
CA VAL A 177 20.83 -15.50 -2.31
C VAL A 177 19.61 -16.29 -1.84
N LEU A 178 18.78 -16.74 -2.77
CA LEU A 178 17.50 -17.39 -2.48
C LEU A 178 17.55 -18.92 -2.71
N HIS A 179 18.49 -19.42 -3.48
CA HIS A 179 18.57 -20.85 -3.86
C HIS A 179 18.75 -21.81 -2.66
N ALA A 180 19.26 -21.33 -1.53
CA ALA A 180 19.43 -22.14 -0.33
C ALA A 180 18.16 -22.25 0.52
N TRP A 181 17.09 -21.55 0.14
CA TRP A 181 15.85 -21.46 0.93
C TRP A 181 14.74 -22.34 0.33
N THR A 182 13.78 -22.71 1.17
CA THR A 182 12.72 -23.66 0.85
C THR A 182 11.34 -22.99 0.84
N THR A 183 10.39 -23.60 0.15
CA THR A 183 8.95 -23.28 0.21
C THR A 183 8.15 -24.29 1.05
N GLU A 184 8.83 -25.15 1.81
CA GLU A 184 8.18 -26.15 2.68
C GLU A 184 7.69 -25.57 4.01
N ARG A 185 8.11 -24.36 4.34
CA ARG A 185 7.71 -23.61 5.54
C ARG A 185 7.67 -22.10 5.27
N GLU A 186 7.12 -21.36 6.20
CA GLU A 186 7.26 -19.91 6.20
C GLU A 186 8.70 -19.48 6.36
N VAL A 187 9.16 -18.54 5.54
CA VAL A 187 10.47 -17.90 5.59
C VAL A 187 10.30 -16.39 5.51
N SER A 188 10.83 -15.67 6.49
CA SER A 188 10.85 -14.19 6.44
C SER A 188 12.14 -13.70 5.79
N ILE A 189 12.02 -12.82 4.81
CA ILE A 189 13.20 -12.20 4.20
C ILE A 189 13.95 -11.33 5.20
N GLU A 190 13.23 -10.66 6.11
CA GLU A 190 13.76 -9.72 7.10
C GLU A 190 14.40 -10.41 8.30
N ARG A 191 13.81 -11.53 8.74
CA ARG A 191 14.25 -12.21 9.96
C ARG A 191 15.24 -13.34 9.70
N GLU A 192 15.23 -13.89 8.50
CA GLU A 192 16.02 -15.07 8.18
C GLU A 192 16.99 -14.81 7.02
N ILE A 193 16.51 -14.39 5.84
CA ILE A 193 17.34 -14.27 4.64
C ILE A 193 18.37 -13.15 4.79
N PHE A 194 17.95 -11.92 5.06
CA PHE A 194 18.90 -10.81 5.19
C PHE A 194 19.95 -11.05 6.28
N PRO A 195 19.57 -11.45 7.52
CA PRO A 195 20.55 -11.78 8.53
C PRO A 195 21.53 -12.89 8.13
N ALA A 196 21.06 -13.94 7.46
CA ALA A 196 21.93 -15.03 7.02
C ALA A 196 22.90 -14.59 5.91
N VAL A 197 22.44 -13.79 4.93
CA VAL A 197 23.31 -13.23 3.87
C VAL A 197 24.37 -12.31 4.46
N ILE A 198 23.99 -11.45 5.42
CA ILE A 198 24.93 -10.55 6.13
C ILE A 198 25.97 -11.36 6.90
N ALA A 199 25.52 -12.34 7.70
CA ALA A 199 26.41 -13.19 8.50
C ALA A 199 27.36 -14.03 7.63
N GLY A 200 26.92 -14.47 6.45
CA GLY A 200 27.72 -15.15 5.44
C GLY A 200 28.71 -14.24 4.70
N GLY A 201 28.76 -12.95 5.02
CA GLY A 201 29.65 -11.98 4.35
C GLY A 201 29.17 -11.52 2.97
N GLY A 202 27.91 -11.81 2.61
CA GLY A 202 27.28 -11.37 1.36
C GLY A 202 27.34 -9.84 1.18
N ALA A 203 27.34 -9.39 -0.06
CA ALA A 203 27.38 -7.98 -0.42
C ALA A 203 25.98 -7.35 -0.31
N VAL A 204 25.54 -7.02 0.91
CA VAL A 204 24.26 -6.37 1.20
C VAL A 204 24.49 -4.87 1.34
N PHE A 205 23.77 -4.06 0.57
CA PHE A 205 23.88 -2.59 0.60
C PHE A 205 22.52 -1.93 0.88
N GLY A 206 22.58 -0.83 1.62
CA GLY A 206 21.45 0.08 1.78
C GLY A 206 21.43 1.11 0.65
N PHE A 207 20.25 1.48 0.20
CA PHE A 207 20.00 2.58 -0.72
C PHE A 207 19.17 3.64 0.01
N PRO A 208 19.84 4.60 0.71
CA PRO A 208 19.12 5.67 1.41
C PRO A 208 18.48 6.62 0.40
N THR A 209 17.26 7.06 0.68
CA THR A 209 16.51 7.95 -0.19
C THR A 209 15.62 8.89 0.60
N ASP A 210 15.39 10.08 0.04
CA ASP A 210 14.39 11.07 0.47
C ASP A 210 13.09 10.98 -0.36
N ALA A 211 12.93 9.92 -1.15
CA ALA A 211 11.73 9.65 -1.91
C ALA A 211 10.50 9.61 -1.00
N TYR A 212 9.35 10.00 -1.55
CA TYR A 212 8.08 9.77 -0.84
C TYR A 212 7.94 8.28 -0.53
N TRP A 213 7.55 8.00 0.71
CA TRP A 213 7.34 6.63 1.17
C TRP A 213 6.21 6.57 2.20
N MET A 214 5.23 5.69 1.95
CA MET A 214 4.10 5.47 2.85
C MET A 214 3.69 3.99 2.84
N ASP A 215 3.83 3.33 3.99
CA ASP A 215 3.24 2.01 4.25
C ASP A 215 1.75 2.19 4.54
N LEU A 216 0.87 1.72 3.65
CA LEU A 216 -0.58 1.90 3.70
C LEU A 216 -1.25 0.87 4.65
N GLY A 217 -0.68 0.68 5.83
CA GLY A 217 -1.11 -0.35 6.77
C GLY A 217 -2.22 0.08 7.74
N THR A 218 -2.59 1.36 7.82
CA THR A 218 -3.63 1.86 8.75
C THR A 218 -4.55 2.86 8.07
N PRO A 219 -5.78 3.09 8.58
CA PRO A 219 -6.72 4.08 8.02
C PRO A 219 -6.15 5.51 7.98
N GLU A 220 -5.39 5.89 9.00
CA GLU A 220 -4.79 7.23 9.09
C GLU A 220 -3.76 7.42 7.96
N LYS A 221 -2.89 6.42 7.72
CA LYS A 221 -1.93 6.43 6.63
C LYS A 221 -2.59 6.36 5.25
N TYR A 222 -3.68 5.62 5.15
CA TYR A 222 -4.48 5.55 3.92
C TYR A 222 -5.11 6.91 3.58
N LEU A 223 -5.73 7.60 4.55
CA LEU A 223 -6.22 8.98 4.38
C LEU A 223 -5.09 9.96 4.05
N GLN A 224 -3.96 9.83 4.75
CA GLN A 224 -2.80 10.71 4.49
C GLN A 224 -2.25 10.51 3.08
N ALA A 225 -2.20 9.27 2.56
CA ALA A 225 -1.76 9.00 1.20
C ALA A 225 -2.67 9.62 0.14
N HIS A 226 -4.01 9.59 0.34
CA HIS A 226 -4.96 10.32 -0.51
C HIS A 226 -4.66 11.82 -0.52
N ALA A 227 -4.50 12.41 0.66
CA ALA A 227 -4.18 13.84 0.79
C ALA A 227 -2.86 14.19 0.11
N ASP A 228 -1.82 13.37 0.29
CA ASP A 228 -0.50 13.59 -0.28
C ASP A 228 -0.48 13.47 -1.81
N LEU A 229 -1.24 12.53 -2.38
CA LEU A 229 -1.44 12.45 -3.83
C LEU A 229 -2.17 13.70 -4.37
N LEU A 230 -3.24 14.15 -3.72
CA LEU A 230 -4.00 15.33 -4.10
C LEU A 230 -3.21 16.64 -3.89
N ASP A 231 -2.29 16.67 -2.94
CA ASP A 231 -1.35 17.78 -2.72
C ASP A 231 -0.14 17.76 -3.68
N GLY A 232 0.00 16.71 -4.53
CA GLY A 232 1.10 16.57 -5.49
C GLY A 232 2.45 16.24 -4.86
N LYS A 233 2.48 15.59 -3.70
CA LYS A 233 3.72 15.24 -2.99
C LYS A 233 4.42 14.00 -3.55
N VAL A 234 3.71 13.17 -4.33
CA VAL A 234 4.25 11.96 -4.94
C VAL A 234 4.68 12.27 -6.38
N ARG A 235 5.95 12.18 -6.66
CA ARG A 235 6.51 12.48 -7.99
C ARG A 235 5.96 11.52 -9.05
N GLY A 236 5.71 12.05 -10.25
CA GLY A 236 5.24 11.25 -11.39
C GLY A 236 3.75 10.90 -11.36
N VAL A 237 3.01 11.43 -10.37
CA VAL A 237 1.54 11.30 -10.29
C VAL A 237 0.94 12.67 -10.04
N THR A 238 -0.11 13.02 -10.79
CA THR A 238 -0.78 14.31 -10.66
C THR A 238 -2.29 14.11 -10.71
N TYR A 239 -2.99 14.74 -9.78
CA TYR A 239 -4.45 14.76 -9.69
C TYR A 239 -4.98 16.19 -9.65
N GLU A 240 -6.18 16.40 -10.19
CA GLU A 240 -6.99 17.57 -9.83
C GLU A 240 -7.53 17.38 -8.41
N ALA A 241 -7.53 18.45 -7.62
CA ALA A 241 -7.95 18.40 -6.22
C ALA A 241 -9.06 19.43 -5.95
N PRO A 242 -10.22 19.03 -5.36
CA PRO A 242 -10.57 17.66 -4.96
C PRO A 242 -10.69 16.71 -6.16
N TRP A 243 -10.46 15.41 -5.94
CA TRP A 243 -10.76 14.44 -6.98
C TRP A 243 -12.20 13.96 -6.89
N ILE A 244 -12.92 14.06 -8.00
CA ILE A 244 -14.32 13.64 -8.10
C ILE A 244 -14.45 12.78 -9.35
N ALA A 245 -14.86 11.52 -9.17
CA ALA A 245 -15.07 10.60 -10.29
C ALA A 245 -16.14 11.14 -11.27
N ALA A 246 -15.95 10.92 -12.56
CA ALA A 246 -16.88 11.41 -13.59
C ALA A 246 -18.32 10.89 -13.43
N THR A 247 -18.52 9.75 -12.77
CA THR A 247 -19.83 9.16 -12.50
C THR A 247 -20.40 9.51 -11.12
N ALA A 248 -19.64 10.25 -10.30
CA ALA A 248 -20.13 10.73 -9.02
C ALA A 248 -21.18 11.83 -9.19
N VAL A 249 -22.15 11.87 -8.29
CA VAL A 249 -23.22 12.87 -8.28
C VAL A 249 -23.03 13.78 -7.06
N VAL A 250 -22.53 14.97 -7.29
CA VAL A 250 -22.31 15.98 -6.23
C VAL A 250 -23.30 17.11 -6.44
N ASP A 251 -24.11 17.38 -5.40
CA ASP A 251 -25.06 18.49 -5.46
C ASP A 251 -24.30 19.83 -5.61
N PRO A 252 -24.78 20.79 -6.42
CA PRO A 252 -24.09 22.09 -6.62
C PRO A 252 -23.89 22.91 -5.35
N THR A 253 -24.66 22.67 -4.28
CA THR A 253 -24.51 23.34 -2.99
C THR A 253 -23.55 22.62 -2.03
N ALA A 254 -23.18 21.37 -2.35
CA ALA A 254 -22.26 20.58 -1.54
C ALA A 254 -20.84 21.17 -1.60
N LYS A 255 -20.16 21.13 -0.47
CA LYS A 255 -18.75 21.54 -0.33
C LYS A 255 -17.86 20.32 -0.31
N VAL A 256 -16.92 20.24 -1.26
CA VAL A 256 -15.91 19.19 -1.31
C VAL A 256 -14.55 19.84 -1.13
N GLY A 257 -13.91 19.56 -0.01
CA GLY A 257 -12.61 20.13 0.34
C GLY A 257 -11.49 19.57 -0.55
N ARG A 258 -10.41 20.33 -0.68
CA ARG A 258 -9.29 20.03 -1.59
C ARG A 258 -8.70 18.61 -1.42
N ARG A 259 -8.66 18.10 -0.18
CA ARG A 259 -8.10 16.77 0.15
C ARG A 259 -9.15 15.67 0.21
N ALA A 260 -10.30 15.88 -0.41
CA ALA A 260 -11.34 14.86 -0.50
C ALA A 260 -11.26 14.12 -1.84
N ALA A 261 -11.54 12.82 -1.80
CA ALA A 261 -11.72 11.97 -2.97
C ALA A 261 -13.14 11.40 -2.97
N VAL A 262 -13.88 11.60 -4.06
CA VAL A 262 -15.26 11.12 -4.23
C VAL A 262 -15.28 10.09 -5.35
N GLY A 263 -15.51 8.82 -5.01
CA GLY A 263 -15.46 7.66 -5.89
C GLY A 263 -16.61 7.58 -6.89
N ALA A 264 -16.49 6.63 -7.82
CA ALA A 264 -17.49 6.38 -8.86
C ALA A 264 -18.87 6.11 -8.25
N GLU A 265 -19.93 6.68 -8.86
CA GLU A 265 -21.34 6.53 -8.44
C GLU A 265 -21.63 6.98 -6.99
N ALA A 266 -20.65 7.56 -6.30
CA ALA A 266 -20.88 8.14 -4.99
C ALA A 266 -21.78 9.38 -5.09
N ARG A 267 -22.52 9.69 -4.00
CA ARG A 267 -23.49 10.78 -3.98
C ARG A 267 -23.25 11.69 -2.79
N ASN A 268 -23.10 12.98 -3.03
CA ASN A 268 -23.07 14.01 -1.99
C ASN A 268 -24.32 14.89 -2.14
N GLY A 269 -25.18 14.87 -1.12
CA GLY A 269 -26.45 15.60 -1.09
C GLY A 269 -26.28 17.11 -0.92
N ALA A 270 -27.39 17.83 -1.05
CA ALA A 270 -27.42 19.29 -0.90
C ALA A 270 -26.80 19.76 0.44
N ASP A 271 -25.99 20.82 0.40
CA ASP A 271 -25.30 21.40 1.55
C ASP A 271 -24.39 20.41 2.34
N ALA A 272 -24.11 19.23 1.81
CA ALA A 272 -23.14 18.31 2.41
C ALA A 272 -21.75 18.95 2.41
N ASP A 273 -20.98 18.71 3.50
CA ASP A 273 -19.65 19.26 3.68
C ASP A 273 -18.64 18.11 3.92
N VAL A 274 -17.84 17.80 2.91
CA VAL A 274 -16.87 16.69 2.90
C VAL A 274 -15.46 17.25 2.79
N ASP A 275 -14.61 17.03 3.81
CA ASP A 275 -13.23 17.49 3.77
C ASP A 275 -12.25 16.47 4.37
N GLY A 276 -11.05 16.35 3.76
CA GLY A 276 -10.01 15.41 4.19
C GLY A 276 -10.48 13.96 4.23
N SER A 277 -11.51 13.60 3.45
CA SER A 277 -12.24 12.35 3.55
C SER A 277 -12.25 11.61 2.21
N VAL A 278 -12.43 10.30 2.28
CA VAL A 278 -12.55 9.42 1.11
C VAL A 278 -13.95 8.82 1.07
N ILE A 279 -14.69 9.14 0.03
CA ILE A 279 -16.01 8.59 -0.24
C ILE A 279 -15.86 7.52 -1.31
N HIS A 280 -15.95 6.25 -0.92
CA HIS A 280 -15.74 5.12 -1.82
C HIS A 280 -16.87 4.97 -2.84
N PRO A 281 -16.68 4.14 -3.89
CA PRO A 281 -17.68 3.94 -4.92
C PRO A 281 -19.06 3.55 -4.39
N GLY A 282 -20.11 4.16 -4.92
CA GLY A 282 -21.51 3.89 -4.56
C GLY A 282 -21.93 4.39 -3.18
N ALA A 283 -21.03 4.99 -2.38
CA ALA A 283 -21.37 5.52 -1.07
C ALA A 283 -22.23 6.80 -1.18
N ALA A 284 -23.02 7.07 -0.13
CA ALA A 284 -23.91 8.24 -0.11
C ALA A 284 -23.69 9.07 1.16
N VAL A 285 -23.52 10.38 0.97
CA VAL A 285 -23.51 11.40 2.02
C VAL A 285 -24.79 12.21 1.89
N GLY A 286 -25.65 12.15 2.92
CA GLY A 286 -26.96 12.79 2.94
C GLY A 286 -26.88 14.33 2.98
N PRO A 287 -28.02 15.00 2.72
CA PRO A 287 -28.10 16.46 2.75
C PRO A 287 -27.66 17.03 4.08
N ALA A 288 -26.93 18.15 4.06
CA ALA A 288 -26.41 18.85 5.22
C ALA A 288 -25.51 18.02 6.17
N ALA A 289 -25.09 16.80 5.75
CA ALA A 289 -24.16 16.00 6.53
C ALA A 289 -22.74 16.59 6.48
N VAL A 290 -21.99 16.44 7.57
CA VAL A 290 -20.61 16.88 7.70
C VAL A 290 -19.71 15.65 7.87
N VAL A 291 -18.75 15.47 6.95
CA VAL A 291 -17.82 14.33 6.94
C VAL A 291 -16.40 14.85 6.94
N ARG A 292 -15.64 14.58 8.01
CA ARG A 292 -14.28 15.08 8.22
C ARG A 292 -13.31 13.93 8.49
N SER A 293 -12.15 13.94 7.84
CA SER A 293 -11.07 12.96 8.09
C SER A 293 -11.57 11.51 8.19
N THR A 294 -12.54 11.16 7.37
CA THR A 294 -13.33 9.92 7.46
C THR A 294 -13.21 9.12 6.17
N ILE A 295 -13.20 7.80 6.31
CA ILE A 295 -13.32 6.87 5.16
C ILE A 295 -14.74 6.31 5.16
N VAL A 296 -15.50 6.63 4.11
CA VAL A 296 -16.84 6.10 3.88
C VAL A 296 -16.72 4.96 2.87
N GLY A 297 -16.85 3.73 3.34
CA GLY A 297 -16.65 2.50 2.56
C GLY A 297 -17.66 2.33 1.41
N PRO A 298 -17.42 1.35 0.51
CA PRO A 298 -18.26 1.14 -0.66
C PRO A 298 -19.73 0.95 -0.29
N GLY A 299 -20.64 1.70 -0.95
CA GLY A 299 -22.08 1.60 -0.69
C GLY A 299 -22.54 2.02 0.71
N ALA A 300 -21.65 2.52 1.56
CA ALA A 300 -22.04 3.00 2.89
C ALA A 300 -22.87 4.29 2.81
N HIS A 301 -23.70 4.52 3.83
CA HIS A 301 -24.63 5.65 3.86
C HIS A 301 -24.44 6.50 5.12
N VAL A 302 -24.22 7.78 4.93
CA VAL A 302 -24.22 8.80 5.99
C VAL A 302 -25.55 9.56 5.92
N GLY A 303 -26.35 9.52 6.98
CA GLY A 303 -27.69 10.13 7.03
C GLY A 303 -27.66 11.65 6.92
N ALA A 304 -28.85 12.24 6.67
CA ALA A 304 -29.02 13.67 6.55
C ALA A 304 -28.68 14.39 7.85
N GLY A 305 -27.89 15.47 7.76
CA GLY A 305 -27.45 16.27 8.91
C GLY A 305 -26.53 15.56 9.91
N ALA A 306 -26.09 14.32 9.61
CA ALA A 306 -25.16 13.59 10.46
C ALA A 306 -23.77 14.28 10.47
N ARG A 307 -23.04 14.14 11.60
CA ARG A 307 -21.66 14.60 11.74
C ARG A 307 -20.76 13.40 11.99
N VAL A 308 -19.79 13.17 11.11
CA VAL A 308 -18.90 12.02 11.14
C VAL A 308 -17.46 12.50 11.01
N GLU A 309 -16.65 12.28 12.04
CA GLU A 309 -15.27 12.76 12.10
C GLU A 309 -14.32 11.65 12.55
N GLY A 310 -13.18 11.48 11.88
CA GLY A 310 -12.17 10.49 12.22
C GLY A 310 -12.61 9.03 12.08
N CYS A 311 -13.73 8.78 11.41
CA CYS A 311 -14.37 7.46 11.40
C CYS A 311 -13.92 6.58 10.20
N VAL A 312 -14.11 5.28 10.35
CA VAL A 312 -13.97 4.30 9.27
C VAL A 312 -15.27 3.51 9.15
N LEU A 313 -16.01 3.75 8.08
CA LEU A 313 -17.25 3.06 7.79
C LEU A 313 -16.96 1.92 6.79
N GLY A 314 -17.34 0.68 7.15
CA GLY A 314 -17.22 -0.49 6.28
C GLY A 314 -18.17 -0.44 5.08
N ALA A 315 -18.05 -1.42 4.20
CA ALA A 315 -18.94 -1.56 3.05
C ALA A 315 -20.41 -1.67 3.54
N GLY A 316 -21.32 -0.92 2.91
CA GLY A 316 -22.76 -0.95 3.26
C GLY A 316 -23.12 -0.42 4.66
N ALA A 317 -22.16 0.08 5.44
CA ALA A 317 -22.39 0.63 6.78
C ALA A 317 -23.37 1.81 6.74
N ARG A 318 -24.17 1.97 7.80
CA ARG A 318 -25.23 3.00 7.88
C ARG A 318 -25.05 3.88 9.10
N VAL A 319 -25.07 5.17 8.88
CA VAL A 319 -25.15 6.21 9.92
C VAL A 319 -26.51 6.86 9.83
N ALA A 320 -27.25 6.91 10.95
CA ALA A 320 -28.59 7.50 10.98
C ALA A 320 -28.57 9.03 10.74
N ASP A 321 -29.72 9.57 10.38
CA ASP A 321 -29.91 11.03 10.27
C ASP A 321 -29.59 11.70 11.60
N LEU A 322 -28.92 12.87 11.53
CA LEU A 322 -28.54 13.70 12.67
C LEU A 322 -27.57 13.04 13.68
N ALA A 323 -27.11 11.82 13.42
CA ALA A 323 -26.16 11.13 14.30
C ALA A 323 -24.81 11.90 14.38
N GLN A 324 -24.11 11.74 15.51
CA GLN A 324 -22.79 12.30 15.73
C GLN A 324 -21.80 11.20 16.08
N LEU A 325 -20.77 11.02 15.27
CA LEU A 325 -19.76 9.97 15.42
C LEU A 325 -18.36 10.59 15.37
N SER A 326 -17.50 10.19 16.29
CA SER A 326 -16.09 10.58 16.31
C SER A 326 -15.20 9.38 16.59
N ASP A 327 -14.16 9.19 15.76
CA ASP A 327 -13.12 8.17 15.90
C ASP A 327 -13.67 6.71 15.98
N GLU A 328 -14.82 6.48 15.35
CA GLU A 328 -15.52 5.18 15.37
C GLU A 328 -15.18 4.31 14.16
N ARG A 329 -15.24 2.99 14.35
CA ARG A 329 -15.18 2.01 13.28
C ARG A 329 -16.50 1.25 13.20
N VAL A 330 -17.24 1.48 12.12
CA VAL A 330 -18.52 0.81 11.85
C VAL A 330 -18.29 -0.36 10.90
N GLY A 331 -18.64 -1.58 11.29
CA GLY A 331 -18.42 -2.79 10.51
C GLY A 331 -19.19 -2.83 9.19
N THR A 332 -18.87 -3.81 8.35
CA THR A 332 -19.59 -4.07 7.09
C THR A 332 -21.06 -4.33 7.36
N ASP A 333 -21.97 -3.70 6.59
CA ASP A 333 -23.43 -3.77 6.68
C ASP A 333 -23.99 -3.45 8.07
N ALA A 334 -23.19 -2.86 8.96
CA ALA A 334 -23.60 -2.52 10.33
C ALA A 334 -24.24 -1.13 10.40
N GLU A 335 -25.12 -0.96 11.38
CA GLU A 335 -25.59 0.37 11.78
C GLU A 335 -24.63 0.96 12.81
N ALA A 336 -24.35 2.26 12.68
CA ALA A 336 -23.55 2.97 13.68
C ALA A 336 -24.28 2.97 15.04
N PRO A 337 -23.51 2.94 16.15
CA PRO A 337 -24.13 3.03 17.48
C PRO A 337 -24.96 4.31 17.59
N PRO A 338 -26.04 4.31 18.38
CA PRO A 338 -26.80 5.52 18.64
C PRO A 338 -25.90 6.54 19.36
N SER A 339 -26.05 7.82 18.99
CA SER A 339 -25.32 8.95 19.55
C SER A 339 -25.59 9.18 21.03
#